data_d531a884a13a922cc4b293a70b134076
#
_entry.id   d531a884a13a922cc4b293a70b134076
#
_cell.length_a   1.000
_cell.length_b   1.000
_cell.length_c   1.000
_cell.angle_alpha   90.00
_cell.angle_beta   90.00
_cell.angle_gamma   90.00
#
_symmetry.space_group_name_H-M   'P 1'
#
loop_
_entity.id
_entity.type
_entity.pdbx_description
1 polymer ?
#
loop_
_entity_poly.entity_id
_entity_poly.type
_entity_poly.pdbx_seq_one_letter_code
_entity_poly.pdbx_strand_id
1 'polypeptide(L)'
;MKKLFFALALAVMTAIAANAQASLVQENDYESFSSVNISDDFIVKLNSSDKYSVKTISDERVAPFVSCYVKNGVLYVSLDRKNFTADLKKQLKAKGSPKPVLEVEVYFPTIKSLEMSGNANLQIADVVKAENFTLVPLLYSVWPTNEF
;
A
#
# COMPACT_ATOMS: atom_id res chain seq x y z
N MET A 1 -15.81 -24.66 5.65
CA MET A 1 -15.70 -24.46 4.91
C MET A 1 -15.49 -23.33 4.47
N LYS A 2 -14.84 -23.05 3.93
CA LYS A 2 -14.51 -22.07 3.57
C LYS A 2 -15.03 -21.55 2.58
N LYS A 3 -15.33 -20.66 2.38
CA LYS A 3 -15.76 -20.08 1.47
C LYS A 3 -14.88 -19.22 0.97
N LEU A 4 -14.54 -19.26 -0.12
CA LEU A 4 -13.84 -18.36 -0.78
C LEU A 4 -14.67 -17.26 -1.06
N PHE A 5 -14.54 -16.27 -0.44
CA PHE A 5 -15.12 -15.12 -0.80
C PHE A 5 -14.26 -14.44 -1.69
N PHE A 6 -14.50 -14.55 -2.87
CA PHE A 6 -14.07 -13.58 -3.74
C PHE A 6 -14.95 -12.44 -3.52
N ALA A 7 -14.53 -11.62 -2.71
CA ALA A 7 -15.06 -10.34 -2.73
C ALA A 7 -14.79 -9.85 -4.10
N LEU A 8 -15.76 -9.82 -4.87
CA LEU A 8 -15.67 -9.20 -6.11
C LEU A 8 -15.50 -7.76 -5.82
N ALA A 9 -14.32 -7.40 -5.60
CA ALA A 9 -14.02 -6.03 -5.39
C ALA A 9 -14.20 -5.37 -6.70
N LEU A 10 -15.16 -4.55 -6.79
CA LEU A 10 -15.31 -3.72 -7.93
C LEU A 10 -14.16 -2.77 -7.87
N ALA A 11 -13.11 -3.11 -8.54
CA ALA A 11 -11.98 -2.24 -8.60
C ALA A 11 -12.33 -1.09 -9.53
N VAL A 12 -12.51 0.05 -8.98
CA VAL A 12 -12.67 1.23 -9.82
C VAL A 12 -11.25 1.64 -10.20
N MET A 13 -10.91 1.41 -11.42
CA MET A 13 -9.63 1.84 -11.91
C MET A 13 -9.79 3.17 -12.57
N THR A 14 -9.21 4.17 -11.99
CA THR A 14 -9.16 5.47 -12.64
C THR A 14 -7.71 5.77 -12.95
N ALA A 15 -7.47 6.17 -14.17
CA ALA A 15 -6.14 6.59 -14.57
C ALA A 15 -6.03 8.09 -14.40
N ILE A 16 -5.06 8.52 -13.61
CA ILE A 16 -4.81 9.94 -13.47
C ILE A 16 -3.51 10.22 -14.20
N ALA A 17 -3.61 10.90 -15.27
CA ALA A 17 -2.43 11.30 -16.01
C ALA A 17 -2.06 12.71 -15.61
N ALA A 18 -0.97 12.87 -14.91
CA ALA A 18 -0.53 14.19 -14.57
C ALA A 18 0.88 14.29 -15.00
N ASN A 19 1.16 15.08 -15.91
CA ASN A 19 2.44 15.37 -16.35
C ASN A 19 3.14 14.18 -16.74
N ALA A 20 3.94 13.67 -16.80
CA ALA A 20 4.73 12.72 -17.46
C ALA A 20 4.46 11.28 -17.04
N GLN A 21 3.79 11.04 -15.95
CA GLN A 21 3.59 9.68 -15.54
C GLN A 21 2.15 9.42 -15.26
N ALA A 22 1.64 8.39 -15.88
CA ALA A 22 0.30 7.94 -15.59
C ALA A 22 0.32 7.07 -14.35
N SER A 23 -0.62 7.28 -13.47
CA SER A 23 -0.79 6.48 -12.29
C SER A 23 -2.13 5.77 -12.32
N LEU A 24 -2.16 4.55 -11.85
CA LEU A 24 -3.40 3.82 -11.71
C LEU A 24 -3.83 3.85 -10.26
N VAL A 25 -5.10 4.12 -10.07
CA VAL A 25 -5.70 4.12 -8.74
C VAL A 25 -6.62 2.91 -8.64
N GLN A 26 -6.39 2.09 -7.65
CA GLN A 26 -7.25 0.95 -7.39
C GLN A 26 -7.73 1.03 -5.96
N GLU A 27 -9.03 0.87 -5.77
CA GLU A 27 -9.60 0.91 -4.45
C GLU A 27 -10.44 -0.33 -4.25
N ASN A 28 -10.22 -1.04 -3.18
CA ASN A 28 -10.92 -2.28 -2.88
C ASN A 28 -11.30 -2.35 -1.41
N ASP A 29 -12.45 -2.96 -1.17
CA ASP A 29 -12.87 -3.25 0.19
C ASP A 29 -12.33 -4.61 0.58
N TYR A 30 -12.00 -4.77 1.84
CA TYR A 30 -11.45 -6.01 2.36
C TYR A 30 -12.18 -6.45 3.62
N GLU A 31 -11.99 -7.70 3.97
CA GLU A 31 -12.46 -8.18 5.25
C GLU A 31 -11.62 -7.54 6.35
N SER A 32 -12.08 -7.66 7.57
CA SER A 32 -11.39 -6.99 8.67
C SER A 32 -9.97 -7.49 8.86
N PHE A 33 -9.09 -6.58 9.21
CA PHE A 33 -7.71 -6.91 9.54
C PHE A 33 -7.31 -6.08 10.78
N SER A 34 -6.44 -6.61 11.58
CA SER A 34 -5.96 -5.91 12.76
C SER A 34 -4.49 -5.50 12.63
N SER A 35 -3.83 -6.01 11.62
CA SER A 35 -2.42 -5.71 11.39
C SER A 35 -2.19 -5.41 9.93
N VAL A 36 -1.19 -4.60 9.66
CA VAL A 36 -0.83 -4.23 8.29
C VAL A 36 0.65 -4.50 8.10
N ASN A 37 0.99 -5.15 7.02
CA ASN A 37 2.37 -5.46 6.68
C ASN A 37 2.65 -4.92 5.28
N ILE A 38 3.49 -3.92 5.20
CA ILE A 38 3.80 -3.27 3.93
C ILE A 38 5.30 -3.32 3.68
N SER A 39 5.66 -3.74 2.50
CA SER A 39 7.06 -3.80 2.11
C SER A 39 7.33 -2.91 0.89
N ASP A 40 8.57 -2.79 0.53
CA ASP A 40 9.02 -1.98 -0.59
C ASP A 40 8.92 -0.47 -0.33
N ASP A 41 8.90 0.30 -1.37
CA ASP A 41 9.06 1.75 -1.29
C ASP A 41 7.72 2.49 -1.22
N PHE A 42 6.72 1.89 -0.62
CA PHE A 42 5.41 2.52 -0.56
C PHE A 42 5.38 3.71 0.41
N ILE A 43 4.66 4.72 0.00
CA ILE A 43 4.28 5.78 0.91
C ILE A 43 2.96 5.31 1.51
N VAL A 44 2.94 5.12 2.82
CA VAL A 44 1.81 4.55 3.52
C VAL A 44 1.03 5.64 4.21
N LYS A 45 -0.25 5.72 3.92
CA LYS A 45 -1.13 6.67 4.59
C LYS A 45 -2.18 5.89 5.36
N LEU A 46 -2.32 6.18 6.63
CA LEU A 46 -3.30 5.54 7.48
C LEU A 46 -4.46 6.48 7.75
N ASN A 47 -5.66 6.00 7.57
CA ASN A 47 -6.86 6.80 7.72
C ASN A 47 -7.90 6.07 8.54
N SER A 48 -8.63 6.83 9.33
CA SER A 48 -9.72 6.28 10.11
C SER A 48 -10.98 6.17 9.24
N SER A 49 -11.68 5.09 9.34
CA SER A 49 -12.89 4.86 8.55
C SER A 49 -13.77 3.83 9.24
N ASP A 50 -15.02 3.75 8.85
CA ASP A 50 -15.90 2.72 9.37
C ASP A 50 -15.70 1.39 8.64
N LYS A 51 -14.99 1.40 7.55
CA LYS A 51 -14.80 0.22 6.73
C LYS A 51 -13.34 -0.12 6.58
N TYR A 52 -13.09 -1.34 6.19
CA TYR A 52 -11.75 -1.80 5.87
C TYR A 52 -11.57 -1.71 4.35
N SER A 53 -10.79 -0.77 3.90
CA SER A 53 -10.52 -0.63 2.47
C SER A 53 -9.10 -0.17 2.22
N VAL A 54 -8.62 -0.39 1.03
CA VAL A 54 -7.28 0.00 0.65
C VAL A 54 -7.31 0.64 -0.72
N LYS A 55 -6.66 1.77 -0.83
CA LYS A 55 -6.52 2.46 -2.09
C LYS A 55 -5.05 2.49 -2.45
N THR A 56 -4.71 1.95 -3.59
CA THR A 56 -3.32 2.00 -4.06
C THR A 56 -3.23 2.95 -5.23
N ILE A 57 -2.20 3.76 -5.25
CA ILE A 57 -1.90 4.66 -6.35
C ILE A 57 -0.52 4.28 -6.82
N SER A 58 -0.39 3.78 -8.01
CA SER A 58 0.88 3.30 -8.49
C SER A 58 1.12 3.68 -9.94
N ASP A 59 2.40 3.86 -10.27
CA ASP A 59 2.81 4.07 -11.64
C ASP A 59 2.26 2.92 -12.48
N GLU A 60 1.65 3.21 -13.61
CA GLU A 60 1.01 2.19 -14.41
C GLU A 60 1.97 1.09 -14.87
N ARG A 61 3.24 1.38 -14.95
CA ARG A 61 4.23 0.36 -15.35
C ARG A 61 4.37 -0.74 -14.31
N VAL A 62 4.22 -0.40 -13.03
CA VAL A 62 4.38 -1.35 -11.93
C VAL A 62 3.05 -1.79 -11.33
N ALA A 63 1.96 -1.13 -11.69
CA ALA A 63 0.65 -1.44 -11.13
C ALA A 63 0.27 -2.94 -11.22
N PRO A 64 0.53 -3.63 -12.33
CA PRO A 64 0.20 -5.05 -12.40
C PRO A 64 0.94 -5.94 -11.40
N PHE A 65 2.01 -5.40 -10.81
CA PHE A 65 2.83 -6.15 -9.87
C PHE A 65 2.59 -5.78 -8.42
N VAL A 66 1.63 -4.88 -8.18
CA VAL A 66 1.25 -4.53 -6.81
C VAL A 66 0.36 -5.64 -6.26
N SER A 67 0.75 -6.20 -5.14
CA SER A 67 0.00 -7.26 -4.49
C SER A 67 -0.61 -6.71 -3.21
N CYS A 68 -1.90 -6.89 -3.04
CA CYS A 68 -2.59 -6.42 -1.85
C CYS A 68 -3.66 -7.45 -1.49
N TYR A 69 -3.56 -8.03 -0.31
CA TYR A 69 -4.52 -9.03 0.13
C TYR A 69 -4.55 -9.13 1.65
N VAL A 70 -5.62 -9.69 2.19
CA VAL A 70 -5.74 -9.93 3.62
C VAL A 70 -5.69 -11.43 3.87
N LYS A 71 -4.87 -11.83 4.82
CA LYS A 71 -4.76 -13.23 5.20
C LYS A 71 -4.58 -13.29 6.71
N ASN A 72 -5.41 -14.09 7.36
CA ASN A 72 -5.33 -14.28 8.82
C ASN A 72 -5.36 -12.97 9.61
N GLY A 73 -6.19 -12.04 9.17
CA GLY A 73 -6.31 -10.76 9.86
C GLY A 73 -5.15 -9.79 9.63
N VAL A 74 -4.32 -10.07 8.65
CA VAL A 74 -3.19 -9.20 8.31
C VAL A 74 -3.33 -8.74 6.87
N LEU A 75 -3.27 -7.44 6.65
CA LEU A 75 -3.25 -6.88 5.32
C LEU A 75 -1.80 -6.88 4.82
N TYR A 76 -1.56 -7.50 3.69
CA TYR A 76 -0.23 -7.54 3.09
C TYR A 76 -0.21 -6.69 1.82
N VAL A 77 0.71 -5.77 1.74
CA VAL A 77 0.91 -4.95 0.54
C VAL A 77 2.37 -5.04 0.14
N SER A 78 2.62 -5.40 -1.09
CA SER A 78 4.00 -5.55 -1.57
C SER A 78 4.06 -5.34 -3.08
N LEU A 79 5.25 -5.23 -3.60
CA LEU A 79 5.50 -5.11 -5.02
C LEU A 79 6.28 -6.34 -5.47
N ASP A 80 5.72 -7.08 -6.41
CA ASP A 80 6.32 -8.32 -6.88
C ASP A 80 7.43 -8.04 -7.90
N ARG A 81 8.57 -7.63 -7.39
CA ARG A 81 9.70 -7.27 -8.24
C ARG A 81 10.30 -8.47 -8.95
N LYS A 82 10.05 -9.66 -8.43
CA LYS A 82 10.61 -10.87 -9.02
C LYS A 82 10.04 -11.13 -10.41
N ASN A 83 8.81 -10.73 -10.60
CA ASN A 83 8.13 -10.95 -11.85
C ASN A 83 8.18 -9.78 -12.82
N PHE A 84 8.99 -8.78 -12.52
CA PHE A 84 9.20 -7.68 -13.44
C PHE A 84 9.84 -8.22 -14.74
N THR A 85 9.32 -7.79 -15.86
CA THR A 85 9.89 -8.18 -17.14
C THR A 85 11.25 -7.51 -17.34
N ALA A 86 12.05 -8.05 -18.23
CA ALA A 86 13.35 -7.46 -18.55
C ALA A 86 13.20 -6.03 -19.08
N ASP A 87 12.16 -5.80 -19.89
CA ASP A 87 11.92 -4.47 -20.43
C ASP A 87 11.55 -3.49 -19.35
N LEU A 88 10.72 -3.89 -18.40
CA LEU A 88 10.35 -3.04 -17.28
C LEU A 88 11.58 -2.70 -16.45
N LYS A 89 12.42 -3.67 -16.16
CA LYS A 89 13.64 -3.43 -15.40
C LYS A 89 14.54 -2.42 -16.11
N LYS A 90 14.62 -2.51 -17.43
CA LYS A 90 15.40 -1.55 -18.19
C LYS A 90 14.79 -0.17 -18.13
N GLN A 91 13.49 -0.06 -18.27
CA GLN A 91 12.82 1.22 -18.20
C GLN A 91 13.03 1.90 -16.85
N LEU A 92 12.95 1.13 -15.78
CA LEU A 92 13.09 1.70 -14.44
C LEU A 92 14.52 2.10 -14.12
N LYS A 93 15.50 1.48 -14.77
CA LYS A 93 16.91 1.83 -14.57
C LYS A 93 17.44 2.87 -15.54
N ALA A 94 16.67 3.22 -16.54
CA ALA A 94 17.14 4.17 -17.54
C ALA A 94 17.45 5.53 -16.91
N LYS A 95 18.48 6.18 -17.41
CA LYS A 95 18.84 7.49 -16.92
C LYS A 95 17.70 8.45 -17.16
N GLY A 96 17.38 9.22 -16.16
CA GLY A 96 16.29 10.20 -16.29
C GLY A 96 14.92 9.58 -16.12
N SER A 97 14.85 8.27 -15.90
CA SER A 97 13.55 7.65 -15.66
C SER A 97 13.12 8.04 -14.26
N PRO A 98 11.91 8.58 -14.12
CA PRO A 98 11.43 8.94 -12.80
C PRO A 98 11.13 7.69 -12.01
N LYS A 99 11.25 7.79 -10.69
CA LYS A 99 10.91 6.66 -9.83
C LYS A 99 9.43 6.40 -9.90
N PRO A 100 9.02 5.14 -9.90
CA PRO A 100 7.61 4.84 -9.92
C PRO A 100 6.93 5.32 -8.62
N VAL A 101 5.75 5.88 -8.79
CA VAL A 101 4.97 6.30 -7.63
C VAL A 101 4.35 5.06 -7.03
N LEU A 102 4.45 4.90 -5.73
CA LEU A 102 3.86 3.80 -5.00
C LEU A 102 3.27 4.37 -3.71
N GLU A 103 1.96 4.49 -3.66
CA GLU A 103 1.27 4.95 -2.47
C GLU A 103 0.18 3.97 -2.10
N VAL A 104 -0.02 3.79 -0.82
CA VAL A 104 -1.11 2.97 -0.33
C VAL A 104 -1.81 3.72 0.79
N GLU A 105 -3.10 3.86 0.66
CA GLU A 105 -3.91 4.48 1.70
C GLU A 105 -4.76 3.37 2.31
N VAL A 106 -4.60 3.18 3.60
CA VAL A 106 -5.29 2.11 4.31
C VAL A 106 -6.35 2.73 5.20
N TYR A 107 -7.57 2.24 5.06
CA TYR A 107 -8.71 2.73 5.81
C TYR A 107 -9.19 1.63 6.73
N PHE A 108 -9.42 1.94 8.00
CA PHE A 108 -9.83 0.96 8.98
C PHE A 108 -10.44 1.62 10.21
N PRO A 109 -11.29 0.90 10.95
CA PRO A 109 -11.81 1.46 12.21
C PRO A 109 -10.73 1.49 13.30
N THR A 110 -9.98 0.41 13.45
CA THR A 110 -8.90 0.32 14.44
C THR A 110 -7.83 -0.62 13.91
N ILE A 111 -6.62 -0.46 14.43
CA ILE A 111 -5.49 -1.30 14.02
C ILE A 111 -4.63 -1.58 15.24
N LYS A 112 -4.01 -2.74 15.29
CA LYS A 112 -3.13 -3.11 16.40
C LYS A 112 -1.66 -2.98 16.07
N SER A 113 -1.29 -3.26 14.86
CA SER A 113 0.14 -3.16 14.51
C SER A 113 0.35 -2.82 13.07
N LEU A 114 1.46 -2.19 12.80
CA LEU A 114 1.91 -1.87 11.45
C LEU A 114 3.36 -2.32 11.34
N GLU A 115 3.63 -3.16 10.37
CA GLU A 115 4.97 -3.60 10.09
C GLU A 115 5.38 -3.08 8.72
N MET A 116 6.48 -2.42 8.65
CA MET A 116 6.98 -1.85 7.41
C MET A 116 8.40 -2.31 7.18
N SER A 117 8.70 -2.68 5.96
CA SER A 117 10.05 -3.08 5.61
C SER A 117 10.48 -2.37 4.33
N GLY A 118 11.75 -2.43 4.01
CA GLY A 118 12.28 -1.73 2.87
C GLY A 118 12.35 -0.22 3.13
N ASN A 119 12.02 0.56 2.13
CA ASN A 119 12.07 2.01 2.24
C ASN A 119 10.68 2.63 2.37
N ALA A 120 9.75 1.91 2.95
CA ALA A 120 8.40 2.43 3.13
C ALA A 120 8.42 3.65 4.05
N ASN A 121 7.57 4.60 3.74
CA ASN A 121 7.49 5.85 4.47
C ASN A 121 6.07 6.03 4.98
N LEU A 122 5.92 6.22 6.26
CA LEU A 122 4.62 6.34 6.90
C LEU A 122 4.18 7.79 7.03
N GLN A 123 2.98 8.06 6.58
CA GLN A 123 2.32 9.34 6.79
C GLN A 123 0.98 9.06 7.44
N ILE A 124 0.71 9.71 8.55
CA ILE A 124 -0.57 9.54 9.22
C ILE A 124 -1.41 10.74 8.87
N ALA A 125 -2.45 10.51 8.10
CA ALA A 125 -3.27 11.60 7.61
C ALA A 125 -4.38 11.97 8.57
N ASP A 126 -4.73 11.10 9.49
CA ASP A 126 -5.88 11.31 10.33
C ASP A 126 -5.61 10.75 11.71
N VAL A 127 -6.48 11.01 12.65
CA VAL A 127 -6.33 10.43 13.98
C VAL A 127 -6.66 8.94 13.88
N VAL A 128 -5.66 8.13 14.06
CA VAL A 128 -5.81 6.69 13.95
C VAL A 128 -6.11 6.12 15.32
N LYS A 129 -7.21 5.41 15.42
CA LYS A 129 -7.55 4.75 16.68
C LYS A 129 -6.78 3.44 16.73
N ALA A 130 -5.96 3.30 17.71
CA ALA A 130 -5.18 2.10 17.87
C ALA A 130 -5.17 1.67 19.33
N GLU A 131 -5.39 0.38 19.54
CA GLU A 131 -5.29 -0.14 20.84
C GLU A 131 -3.99 -0.85 20.87
N ASN A 132 -3.09 -0.50 21.70
CA ASN A 132 -1.79 -1.16 21.81
C ASN A 132 -1.06 -1.21 20.46
N PHE A 133 -1.03 -0.07 19.79
CA PHE A 133 -0.42 -0.01 18.48
C PHE A 133 1.09 -0.28 18.54
N THR A 134 1.57 -1.17 17.75
CA THR A 134 2.99 -1.49 17.66
C THR A 134 3.49 -1.18 16.26
N LEU A 135 4.49 -0.35 16.19
CA LEU A 135 5.14 -0.05 14.93
C LEU A 135 6.44 -0.86 14.89
N VAL A 136 6.58 -1.69 13.89
CA VAL A 136 7.79 -2.50 13.75
C VAL A 136 8.51 -2.06 12.48
N PRO A 137 9.49 -1.18 12.59
CA PRO A 137 10.26 -0.77 11.44
C PRO A 137 11.37 -1.77 11.24
N LEU A 138 11.40 -2.42 10.13
CA LEU A 138 12.47 -3.33 9.84
C LEU A 138 13.70 -2.62 9.32
N LEU A 139 13.56 -1.45 8.72
CA LEU A 139 14.69 -0.69 8.41
C LEU A 139 14.27 0.64 8.58
N TYR A 140 14.86 1.55 9.22
CA TYR A 140 14.32 2.55 9.54
C TYR A 140 14.36 3.71 9.00
N SER A 141 13.45 4.32 8.75
CA SER A 141 13.44 5.61 8.50
C SER A 141 12.12 6.02 8.93
N VAL A 142 11.86 5.91 10.05
CA VAL A 142 10.70 6.41 10.52
C VAL A 142 10.85 7.83 10.77
N TRP A 143 10.09 8.65 10.22
CA TRP A 143 10.04 9.98 10.48
C TRP A 143 9.09 10.25 11.52
N PRO A 144 9.52 10.62 12.56
CA PRO A 144 8.64 11.06 13.52
C PRO A 144 8.20 12.36 13.20
N THR A 145 7.16 12.46 12.68
CA THR A 145 6.75 13.72 12.49
C THR A 145 6.17 14.11 13.66
N ASN A 146 6.49 14.30 14.41
CA ASN A 146 6.14 14.72 15.37
C ASN A 146 5.38 15.49 15.80
N GLU A 147 5.11 15.74 16.10
CA GLU A 147 4.68 16.34 16.59
C GLU A 147 3.64 16.43 17.01
N PHE A 148 3.25 16.37 17.66
CA PHE A 148 2.20 16.47 18.21
C PHE A 148 2.09 17.54 18.85
#